data_1db0cc5168167c6e0dcd86b096e4f056
#
_entry.id   1db0cc5168167c6e0dcd86b096e4f056
#
_cell.length_a   1.000
_cell.length_b   1.000
_cell.length_c   1.000
_cell.angle_alpha   90.00
_cell.angle_beta   90.00
_cell.angle_gamma   90.00
#
_symmetry.space_group_name_H-M   'P 1'
#
loop_
_entity.id
_entity.type
_entity.pdbx_description
1 polymer ?
#
loop_
_entity_poly.entity_id
_entity_poly.type
_entity_poly.pdbx_seq_one_letter_code
_entity_poly.pdbx_strand_id
1 'polypeptide(L)'
;AGRTDFDETILNIPNLVARSLYVERLQDLWLPEYEDKTRRPPLRKHVCQTGDLQPLVAFIEQRYFPVLSNRDYRWTNELMIKIAVLTLLFDDRLYMMVSETEIDHGYVDLSLIVRPDRRGVTALDLLLEFKYVSLKNLKLTGEQVREKTHDELAALPLVKVQLRAAADQAQQYGAALRDRYGLTDLRAFAVVALGLERVVWQPVEQRDIRSAPGKDPP
;
A
#
# COMPACT_ATOMS: atom_id res chain seq x y z
N ALA A 1 -13.12 -21.44 12.63
CA ALA A 1 -13.05 -20.42 13.67
C ALA A 1 -12.05 -20.88 14.72
N GLY A 2 -11.08 -20.06 15.05
CA GLY A 2 -10.15 -20.25 16.15
C GLY A 2 -10.55 -19.37 17.33
N ARG A 3 -9.90 -19.58 18.49
CA ARG A 3 -10.01 -18.67 19.64
C ARG A 3 -8.62 -18.17 20.00
N THR A 4 -8.53 -16.93 20.46
CA THR A 4 -7.31 -16.39 21.05
C THR A 4 -7.13 -16.93 22.46
N ASP A 5 -5.94 -16.74 23.05
CA ASP A 5 -5.67 -17.07 24.46
C ASP A 5 -6.57 -16.31 25.46
N PHE A 6 -7.28 -15.28 25.00
CA PHE A 6 -8.27 -14.50 25.75
C PHE A 6 -9.72 -14.91 25.45
N ASP A 7 -9.94 -16.09 24.86
CA ASP A 7 -11.27 -16.66 24.50
C ASP A 7 -12.07 -15.82 23.47
N GLU A 8 -11.41 -14.91 22.74
CA GLU A 8 -12.03 -14.15 21.67
C GLU A 8 -12.16 -15.02 20.40
N THR A 9 -13.29 -14.89 19.71
CA THR A 9 -13.54 -15.65 18.48
C THR A 9 -12.78 -15.03 17.31
N ILE A 10 -11.81 -15.76 16.76
CA ILE A 10 -11.16 -15.38 15.50
C ILE A 10 -12.07 -15.76 14.35
N LEU A 11 -12.61 -14.74 13.67
CA LEU A 11 -13.33 -14.93 12.41
C LEU A 11 -12.32 -14.94 11.26
N ASN A 12 -12.17 -16.11 10.64
CA ASN A 12 -11.38 -16.22 9.40
C ASN A 12 -12.31 -16.44 8.22
N ILE A 13 -12.10 -15.71 7.14
CA ILE A 13 -12.84 -15.90 5.88
C ILE A 13 -12.31 -17.16 5.21
N PRO A 14 -13.10 -18.25 5.13
CA PRO A 14 -12.58 -19.60 4.94
C PRO A 14 -12.09 -19.91 3.52
N ASN A 15 -12.42 -19.09 2.51
CA ASN A 15 -12.02 -19.37 1.13
C ASN A 15 -11.88 -18.08 0.28
N LEU A 16 -11.24 -18.23 -0.88
CA LEU A 16 -11.00 -17.13 -1.82
C LEU A 16 -12.29 -16.49 -2.34
N VAL A 17 -13.35 -17.25 -2.52
CA VAL A 17 -14.64 -16.74 -3.01
C VAL A 17 -15.24 -15.81 -1.97
N ALA A 18 -15.24 -16.19 -0.70
CA ALA A 18 -15.75 -15.34 0.37
C ALA A 18 -14.92 -14.05 0.51
N ARG A 19 -13.58 -14.14 0.37
CA ARG A 19 -12.70 -12.96 0.37
C ARG A 19 -13.03 -12.00 -0.78
N SER A 20 -13.16 -12.53 -2.02
CA SER A 20 -13.54 -11.73 -3.19
C SER A 20 -14.87 -11.02 -2.98
N LEU A 21 -15.89 -11.72 -2.47
CA LEU A 21 -17.21 -11.12 -2.18
C LEU A 21 -17.13 -10.01 -1.13
N TYR A 22 -16.30 -10.16 -0.11
CA TYR A 22 -16.10 -9.11 0.90
C TYR A 22 -15.45 -7.87 0.29
N VAL A 23 -14.42 -8.04 -0.52
CA VAL A 23 -13.74 -6.93 -1.20
C VAL A 23 -14.69 -6.25 -2.19
N GLU A 24 -15.44 -7.02 -2.98
CA GLU A 24 -16.48 -6.48 -3.86
C GLU A 24 -17.51 -5.66 -3.08
N ARG A 25 -17.97 -6.15 -1.93
CA ARG A 25 -18.91 -5.43 -1.09
C ARG A 25 -18.35 -4.13 -0.54
N LEU A 26 -17.09 -4.12 -0.07
CA LEU A 26 -16.41 -2.89 0.36
C LEU A 26 -16.28 -1.89 -0.80
N GLN A 27 -15.96 -2.38 -1.99
CA GLN A 27 -15.87 -1.55 -3.19
C GLN A 27 -17.22 -0.94 -3.56
N ASP A 28 -18.31 -1.71 -3.47
CA ASP A 28 -19.67 -1.22 -3.71
C ASP A 28 -20.09 -0.14 -2.73
N LEU A 29 -19.67 -0.25 -1.48
CA LEU A 29 -19.97 0.74 -0.44
C LEU A 29 -19.17 2.04 -0.61
N TRP A 30 -17.93 1.94 -1.08
CA TRP A 30 -17.01 3.08 -1.20
C TRP A 30 -17.04 3.72 -2.58
N LEU A 31 -17.30 2.94 -3.62
CA LEU A 31 -17.39 3.39 -5.00
C LEU A 31 -18.70 2.88 -5.63
N PRO A 32 -19.84 3.47 -5.28
CA PRO A 32 -21.15 3.04 -5.78
C PRO A 32 -21.31 3.34 -7.29
N GLU A 33 -20.59 4.31 -7.83
CA GLU A 33 -20.71 4.73 -9.22
C GLU A 33 -20.20 3.66 -10.19
N TYR A 34 -21.00 3.39 -11.23
CA TYR A 34 -20.64 2.39 -12.26
C TYR A 34 -19.32 2.74 -12.97
N GLU A 35 -19.10 4.01 -13.27
CA GLU A 35 -17.89 4.50 -13.93
C GLU A 35 -16.62 4.20 -13.11
N ASP A 36 -16.70 4.32 -11.79
CA ASP A 36 -15.57 4.02 -10.91
C ASP A 36 -15.23 2.54 -10.90
N LYS A 37 -16.24 1.68 -10.96
CA LYS A 37 -16.06 0.24 -11.07
C LYS A 37 -15.35 -0.17 -12.35
N THR A 38 -15.68 0.49 -13.48
CA THR A 38 -15.06 0.21 -14.79
C THR A 38 -13.62 0.73 -14.89
N ARG A 39 -13.28 1.81 -14.16
CA ARG A 39 -11.91 2.37 -14.14
C ARG A 39 -10.92 1.56 -13.31
N ARG A 40 -11.39 0.79 -12.34
CA ARG A 40 -10.52 0.03 -11.43
C ARG A 40 -9.66 -1.04 -12.10
N PRO A 41 -10.19 -1.95 -12.97
CA PRO A 41 -9.36 -2.97 -13.60
C PRO A 41 -8.19 -2.41 -14.42
N PRO A 42 -8.35 -1.37 -15.27
CA PRO A 42 -7.23 -0.77 -15.96
C PRO A 42 -6.23 -0.10 -15.03
N LEU A 43 -6.66 0.56 -13.95
CA LEU A 43 -5.76 1.15 -12.94
C LEU A 43 -4.89 0.07 -12.27
N ARG A 44 -5.52 -1.01 -11.80
CA ARG A 44 -4.80 -2.14 -11.21
C ARG A 44 -3.80 -2.72 -12.21
N LYS A 45 -4.23 -3.01 -13.43
CA LYS A 45 -3.36 -3.54 -14.48
C LYS A 45 -2.15 -2.65 -14.72
N HIS A 46 -2.37 -1.33 -14.81
CA HIS A 46 -1.30 -0.36 -15.00
C HIS A 46 -0.26 -0.44 -13.86
N VAL A 47 -0.69 -0.33 -12.61
CA VAL A 47 0.21 -0.42 -11.45
C VAL A 47 0.96 -1.76 -11.42
N CYS A 48 0.25 -2.87 -11.62
CA CYS A 48 0.84 -4.20 -11.58
C CYS A 48 1.88 -4.44 -12.68
N GLN A 49 1.76 -3.77 -13.83
CA GLN A 49 2.68 -3.94 -14.95
C GLN A 49 3.82 -2.92 -14.97
N THR A 50 3.58 -1.71 -14.50
CA THR A 50 4.54 -0.60 -14.62
C THR A 50 5.17 -0.17 -13.30
N GLY A 51 4.48 -0.40 -12.18
CA GLY A 51 4.85 0.16 -10.88
C GLY A 51 4.55 1.67 -10.74
N ASP A 52 3.89 2.29 -11.73
CA ASP A 52 3.49 3.69 -11.62
C ASP A 52 2.23 3.82 -10.77
N LEU A 53 2.38 4.43 -9.58
CA LEU A 53 1.28 4.65 -8.64
C LEU A 53 0.48 5.92 -8.94
N GLN A 54 0.94 6.81 -9.83
CA GLN A 54 0.31 8.12 -10.01
C GLN A 54 -1.17 8.04 -10.41
N PRO A 55 -1.60 7.19 -11.37
CA PRO A 55 -3.02 7.07 -11.70
C PRO A 55 -3.87 6.52 -10.55
N LEU A 56 -3.31 5.59 -9.75
CA LEU A 56 -3.97 5.02 -8.59
C LEU A 56 -4.17 6.08 -7.50
N VAL A 57 -3.12 6.85 -7.21
CA VAL A 57 -3.13 7.94 -6.23
C VAL A 57 -4.14 9.02 -6.64
N ALA A 58 -4.12 9.45 -7.89
CA ALA A 58 -5.09 10.42 -8.41
C ALA A 58 -6.54 9.91 -8.26
N PHE A 59 -6.79 8.63 -8.52
CA PHE A 59 -8.10 8.04 -8.33
C PHE A 59 -8.54 8.04 -6.85
N ILE A 60 -7.64 7.70 -5.92
CA ILE A 60 -7.90 7.73 -4.48
C ILE A 60 -8.25 9.15 -4.02
N GLU A 61 -7.45 10.14 -4.42
CA GLU A 61 -7.65 11.54 -4.07
C GLU A 61 -8.99 12.09 -4.61
N GLN A 62 -9.36 11.72 -5.82
CA GLN A 62 -10.57 12.23 -6.48
C GLN A 62 -11.86 11.52 -6.05
N ARG A 63 -11.80 10.23 -5.72
CA ARG A 63 -13.00 9.40 -5.52
C ARG A 63 -13.14 8.86 -4.10
N TYR A 64 -12.06 8.38 -3.47
CA TYR A 64 -12.14 7.82 -2.11
C TYR A 64 -12.14 8.89 -1.03
N PHE A 65 -11.24 9.85 -1.12
CA PHE A 65 -11.11 10.88 -0.09
C PHE A 65 -12.38 11.72 0.11
N PRO A 66 -13.11 12.16 -0.93
CA PRO A 66 -14.38 12.88 -0.74
C PRO A 66 -15.45 12.04 -0.05
N VAL A 67 -15.51 10.74 -0.31
CA VAL A 67 -16.48 9.84 0.35
C VAL A 67 -16.11 9.63 1.82
N LEU A 68 -14.82 9.45 2.12
CA LEU A 68 -14.32 9.21 3.46
C LEU A 68 -14.35 10.49 4.32
N SER A 69 -14.02 11.65 3.74
CA SER A 69 -13.97 12.92 4.47
C SER A 69 -15.34 13.38 4.98
N ASN A 70 -16.42 13.02 4.30
CA ASN A 70 -17.79 13.39 4.70
C ASN A 70 -18.32 12.57 5.89
N ARG A 71 -17.70 11.46 6.24
CA ARG A 71 -18.22 10.53 7.25
C ARG A 71 -17.43 10.46 8.55
N ASP A 72 -16.09 10.55 8.52
CA ASP A 72 -15.28 10.11 9.67
C ASP A 72 -13.93 10.82 9.86
N TYR A 73 -13.90 12.14 9.86
CA TYR A 73 -12.67 12.92 10.15
C TYR A 73 -11.97 12.57 11.48
N ARG A 74 -12.68 11.86 12.39
CA ARG A 74 -12.12 11.51 13.71
C ARG A 74 -11.21 10.29 13.69
N TRP A 75 -11.25 9.46 12.65
CA TRP A 75 -10.57 8.16 12.60
C TRP A 75 -9.60 8.01 11.44
N THR A 76 -9.23 9.12 10.77
CA THR A 76 -8.26 9.10 9.69
C THR A 76 -6.87 8.78 10.20
N ASN A 77 -6.35 7.68 9.71
CA ASN A 77 -5.02 7.19 10.03
C ASN A 77 -4.44 6.44 8.82
N GLU A 78 -3.26 5.89 9.00
CA GLU A 78 -2.56 5.07 8.02
C GLU A 78 -3.41 3.91 7.47
N LEU A 79 -4.24 3.30 8.32
CA LEU A 79 -5.10 2.18 7.95
C LEU A 79 -6.09 2.55 6.82
N MET A 80 -6.61 3.77 6.79
CA MET A 80 -7.57 4.19 5.76
C MET A 80 -6.97 4.19 4.36
N ILE A 81 -5.76 4.74 4.20
CA ILE A 81 -5.08 4.72 2.89
C ILE A 81 -4.68 3.29 2.50
N LYS A 82 -4.20 2.51 3.45
CA LYS A 82 -3.85 1.10 3.25
C LYS A 82 -5.05 0.30 2.73
N ILE A 83 -6.23 0.46 3.35
CA ILE A 83 -7.45 -0.22 2.92
C ILE A 83 -7.89 0.28 1.53
N ALA A 84 -7.82 1.59 1.25
CA ALA A 84 -8.16 2.13 -0.07
C ALA A 84 -7.28 1.53 -1.18
N VAL A 85 -5.97 1.49 -0.97
CA VAL A 85 -5.03 0.86 -1.91
C VAL A 85 -5.29 -0.64 -2.03
N LEU A 86 -5.47 -1.33 -0.90
CA LEU A 86 -5.75 -2.78 -0.88
C LEU A 86 -7.00 -3.11 -1.70
N THR A 87 -8.10 -2.38 -1.51
CA THR A 87 -9.35 -2.64 -2.25
C THR A 87 -9.23 -2.40 -3.76
N LEU A 88 -8.39 -1.46 -4.18
CA LEU A 88 -8.15 -1.17 -5.60
C LEU A 88 -7.23 -2.19 -6.25
N LEU A 89 -6.20 -2.64 -5.54
CA LEU A 89 -5.20 -3.57 -6.06
C LEU A 89 -5.54 -5.04 -5.81
N PHE A 90 -6.62 -5.33 -5.09
CA PHE A 90 -6.99 -6.70 -4.73
C PHE A 90 -7.17 -7.60 -5.96
N ASP A 91 -6.35 -8.65 -6.04
CA ASP A 91 -6.44 -9.72 -7.02
C ASP A 91 -5.81 -11.01 -6.45
N ASP A 92 -6.61 -11.81 -5.79
CA ASP A 92 -6.19 -13.06 -5.16
C ASP A 92 -5.91 -14.20 -6.17
N ARG A 93 -6.27 -14.00 -7.44
CA ARG A 93 -5.93 -14.93 -8.54
C ARG A 93 -4.51 -14.70 -9.04
N LEU A 94 -4.02 -13.46 -8.97
CA LEU A 94 -2.69 -13.07 -9.44
C LEU A 94 -1.69 -13.02 -8.29
N TYR A 95 -2.10 -12.53 -7.12
CA TYR A 95 -1.22 -12.22 -6.01
C TYR A 95 -1.51 -13.06 -4.76
N MET A 96 -0.44 -13.45 -4.09
CA MET A 96 -0.47 -13.68 -2.65
C MET A 96 -0.38 -12.31 -1.99
N MET A 97 -1.50 -11.86 -1.43
CA MET A 97 -1.57 -10.55 -0.77
C MET A 97 -1.33 -10.76 0.72
N VAL A 98 -0.29 -10.14 1.21
CA VAL A 98 0.10 -10.23 2.61
C VAL A 98 0.11 -8.84 3.20
N SER A 99 -0.72 -8.65 4.21
CA SER A 99 -0.82 -7.44 5.01
C SER A 99 -0.47 -7.80 6.44
N GLU A 100 0.36 -6.98 7.08
CA GLU A 100 0.78 -7.18 8.47
C GLU A 100 1.51 -8.52 8.73
N THR A 101 2.32 -8.96 7.76
CA THR A 101 3.19 -10.11 7.99
C THR A 101 4.34 -9.71 8.88
N GLU A 102 4.49 -10.46 9.97
CA GLU A 102 5.66 -10.34 10.82
C GLU A 102 6.89 -10.85 10.05
N ILE A 103 7.84 -9.94 9.83
CA ILE A 103 9.14 -10.22 9.23
C ILE A 103 10.20 -9.58 10.13
N ASP A 104 11.10 -10.39 10.70
CA ASP A 104 12.24 -9.94 11.51
C ASP A 104 11.87 -8.89 12.60
N HIS A 105 10.79 -9.15 13.37
CA HIS A 105 10.28 -8.28 14.43
C HIS A 105 9.58 -6.99 13.96
N GLY A 106 9.11 -6.93 12.71
CA GLY A 106 8.31 -5.85 12.19
C GLY A 106 7.18 -6.35 11.29
N TYR A 107 6.26 -5.45 10.94
CA TYR A 107 5.10 -5.78 10.11
C TYR A 107 5.18 -5.03 8.79
N VAL A 108 5.10 -5.77 7.68
CA VAL A 108 4.95 -5.21 6.34
C VAL A 108 3.53 -4.67 6.19
N ASP A 109 3.37 -3.43 5.75
CA ASP A 109 2.06 -2.84 5.59
C ASP A 109 1.24 -3.52 4.50
N LEU A 110 1.79 -3.63 3.29
CA LEU A 110 1.15 -4.31 2.17
C LEU A 110 2.17 -4.86 1.19
N SER A 111 2.14 -6.17 0.96
CA SER A 111 2.89 -6.80 -0.13
C SER A 111 1.96 -7.57 -1.07
N LEU A 112 2.24 -7.47 -2.36
CA LEU A 112 1.57 -8.19 -3.43
C LEU A 112 2.64 -9.04 -4.14
N ILE A 113 2.69 -10.31 -3.80
CA ILE A 113 3.66 -11.26 -4.35
C ILE A 113 2.97 -12.09 -5.43
N VAL A 114 3.46 -12.05 -6.65
CA VAL A 114 2.92 -12.83 -7.76
C VAL A 114 2.95 -14.31 -7.40
N ARG A 115 1.82 -14.97 -7.53
CA ARG A 115 1.68 -16.39 -7.19
C ARG A 115 2.66 -17.24 -8.01
N PRO A 116 3.24 -18.32 -7.45
CA PRO A 116 4.18 -19.17 -8.17
C PRO A 116 3.63 -19.75 -9.47
N ASP A 117 2.33 -20.11 -9.48
CA ASP A 117 1.62 -20.63 -10.66
C ASP A 117 1.29 -19.54 -11.69
N ARG A 118 1.58 -18.26 -11.41
CA ARG A 118 1.33 -17.09 -12.26
C ARG A 118 2.59 -16.32 -12.66
N ARG A 119 3.78 -16.82 -12.34
CA ARG A 119 5.07 -16.16 -12.66
C ARG A 119 5.30 -15.91 -14.16
N GLY A 120 4.56 -16.58 -15.06
CA GLY A 120 4.59 -16.31 -16.50
C GLY A 120 3.77 -15.09 -16.96
N VAL A 121 3.01 -14.45 -16.05
CA VAL A 121 2.24 -13.23 -16.36
C VAL A 121 3.14 -12.01 -16.18
N THR A 122 3.04 -11.02 -17.08
CA THR A 122 3.74 -9.75 -16.95
C THR A 122 3.14 -8.95 -15.78
N ALA A 123 3.67 -9.17 -14.58
CA ALA A 123 3.26 -8.48 -13.35
C ALA A 123 4.44 -8.39 -12.39
N LEU A 124 4.53 -7.27 -11.68
CA LEU A 124 5.57 -6.96 -10.70
C LEU A 124 5.18 -7.48 -9.32
N ASP A 125 6.16 -7.91 -8.54
CA ASP A 125 6.02 -8.02 -7.09
C ASP A 125 6.09 -6.61 -6.50
N LEU A 126 5.13 -6.26 -5.61
CA LEU A 126 5.02 -4.92 -5.07
C LEU A 126 5.09 -4.94 -3.54
N LEU A 127 5.76 -3.94 -2.97
CA LEU A 127 5.80 -3.66 -1.54
C LEU A 127 5.47 -2.18 -1.32
N LEU A 128 4.48 -1.91 -0.48
CA LEU A 128 4.07 -0.55 -0.13
C LEU A 128 4.13 -0.37 1.39
N GLU A 129 4.87 0.65 1.82
CA GLU A 129 4.92 1.12 3.20
C GLU A 129 4.20 2.45 3.31
N PHE A 130 3.27 2.53 4.25
CA PHE A 130 2.39 3.68 4.43
C PHE A 130 2.79 4.49 5.66
N LYS A 131 2.59 5.80 5.57
CA LYS A 131 2.61 6.72 6.70
C LYS A 131 1.47 7.72 6.56
N TYR A 132 1.07 8.26 7.68
CA TYR A 132 0.00 9.25 7.73
C TYR A 132 0.47 10.51 8.46
N VAL A 133 0.20 11.66 7.86
CA VAL A 133 0.45 12.97 8.46
C VAL A 133 -0.86 13.75 8.52
N SER A 134 -1.29 14.11 9.74
CA SER A 134 -2.48 14.93 9.90
C SER A 134 -2.26 16.36 9.42
N LEU A 135 -3.31 16.99 8.90
CA LEU A 135 -3.28 18.41 8.49
C LEU A 135 -2.87 19.32 9.65
N LYS A 136 -3.26 18.97 10.88
CA LYS A 136 -2.86 19.68 12.09
C LYS A 136 -1.35 19.68 12.28
N ASN A 137 -0.69 18.55 12.07
CA ASN A 137 0.75 18.43 12.19
C ASN A 137 1.49 19.18 11.07
N LEU A 138 0.90 19.25 9.87
CA LEU A 138 1.41 20.05 8.75
C LEU A 138 1.22 21.54 8.97
N LYS A 139 0.32 21.94 9.86
CA LYS A 139 -0.14 23.34 10.03
C LYS A 139 -0.68 23.95 8.73
N LEU A 140 -1.35 23.13 7.92
CA LEU A 140 -1.97 23.51 6.66
C LEU A 140 -3.45 23.14 6.69
N THR A 141 -4.26 23.89 5.93
CA THR A 141 -5.65 23.53 5.65
C THR A 141 -5.72 22.50 4.52
N GLY A 142 -6.85 21.81 4.39
CA GLY A 142 -7.06 20.88 3.28
C GLY A 142 -6.94 21.57 1.91
N GLU A 143 -7.46 22.79 1.79
CA GLU A 143 -7.36 23.61 0.58
C GLU A 143 -5.89 23.91 0.22
N GLN A 144 -5.11 24.39 1.18
CA GLN A 144 -3.69 24.65 0.99
C GLN A 144 -2.90 23.41 0.57
N VAL A 145 -3.28 22.23 1.06
CA VAL A 145 -2.66 20.96 0.67
C VAL A 145 -3.07 20.56 -0.75
N ARG A 146 -4.35 20.76 -1.13
CA ARG A 146 -4.81 20.44 -2.49
C ARG A 146 -4.20 21.32 -3.58
N GLU A 147 -3.90 22.58 -3.28
CA GLU A 147 -3.29 23.53 -4.21
C GLU A 147 -1.82 23.25 -4.51
N LYS A 148 -1.13 22.51 -3.63
CA LYS A 148 0.29 22.20 -3.80
C LYS A 148 0.52 21.06 -4.79
N THR A 149 1.63 21.16 -5.51
CA THR A 149 2.13 20.07 -6.35
C THR A 149 2.67 18.93 -5.51
N HIS A 150 2.81 17.75 -6.12
CA HIS A 150 3.43 16.59 -5.47
C HIS A 150 4.83 16.92 -4.92
N ASP A 151 5.66 17.60 -5.70
CA ASP A 151 7.03 17.94 -5.32
C ASP A 151 7.09 18.94 -4.16
N GLU A 152 6.21 19.94 -4.17
CA GLU A 152 6.09 20.89 -3.05
C GLU A 152 5.66 20.19 -1.75
N LEU A 153 4.74 19.23 -1.83
CA LEU A 153 4.32 18.43 -0.69
C LEU A 153 5.43 17.51 -0.20
N ALA A 154 6.14 16.84 -1.11
CA ALA A 154 7.28 15.98 -0.79
C ALA A 154 8.44 16.75 -0.14
N ALA A 155 8.61 18.03 -0.48
CA ALA A 155 9.63 18.91 0.07
C ALA A 155 9.32 19.39 1.50
N LEU A 156 8.08 19.28 1.98
CA LEU A 156 7.72 19.66 3.35
C LEU A 156 8.53 18.86 4.37
N PRO A 157 9.15 19.50 5.39
CA PRO A 157 10.07 18.82 6.31
C PRO A 157 9.49 17.57 6.95
N LEU A 158 8.24 17.65 7.44
CA LEU A 158 7.57 16.51 8.08
C LEU A 158 7.25 15.39 7.08
N VAL A 159 6.82 15.71 5.86
CA VAL A 159 6.54 14.73 4.80
C VAL A 159 7.82 14.02 4.39
N LYS A 160 8.91 14.78 4.21
CA LYS A 160 10.23 14.22 3.88
C LYS A 160 10.73 13.23 4.94
N VAL A 161 10.52 13.54 6.23
CA VAL A 161 10.87 12.63 7.33
C VAL A 161 10.04 11.34 7.24
N GLN A 162 8.73 11.43 6.98
CA GLN A 162 7.86 10.26 6.89
C GLN A 162 8.13 9.43 5.63
N LEU A 163 8.40 10.06 4.49
CA LEU A 163 8.83 9.35 3.27
C LEU A 163 10.12 8.56 3.50
N ARG A 164 11.09 9.17 4.22
CA ARG A 164 12.33 8.49 4.55
C ARG A 164 12.10 7.31 5.49
N ALA A 165 11.31 7.50 6.54
CA ALA A 165 10.97 6.42 7.48
C ALA A 165 10.28 5.24 6.77
N ALA A 166 9.31 5.52 5.88
CA ALA A 166 8.68 4.49 5.06
C ALA A 166 9.67 3.81 4.11
N ALA A 167 10.59 4.57 3.50
CA ALA A 167 11.60 4.02 2.60
C ALA A 167 12.59 3.09 3.34
N ASP A 168 13.05 3.49 4.53
CA ASP A 168 13.95 2.69 5.35
C ASP A 168 13.27 1.36 5.75
N GLN A 169 11.99 1.38 6.15
CA GLN A 169 11.20 0.18 6.42
C GLN A 169 11.01 -0.69 5.18
N ALA A 170 10.64 -0.09 4.04
CA ALA A 170 10.47 -0.81 2.78
C ALA A 170 11.78 -1.47 2.30
N GLN A 171 12.95 -0.87 2.54
CA GLN A 171 14.24 -1.48 2.25
C GLN A 171 14.49 -2.72 3.11
N GLN A 172 14.27 -2.60 4.41
CA GLN A 172 14.45 -3.71 5.36
C GLN A 172 13.54 -4.88 5.01
N TYR A 173 12.24 -4.63 4.85
CA TYR A 173 11.25 -5.67 4.56
C TYR A 173 11.43 -6.24 3.13
N GLY A 174 11.80 -5.40 2.18
CA GLY A 174 12.08 -5.82 0.82
C GLY A 174 13.20 -6.84 0.72
N ALA A 175 14.25 -6.69 1.52
CA ALA A 175 15.35 -7.66 1.61
C ALA A 175 14.84 -9.03 2.12
N ALA A 176 14.09 -9.03 3.22
CA ALA A 176 13.55 -10.25 3.82
C ALA A 176 12.50 -10.94 2.92
N LEU A 177 11.67 -10.18 2.20
CA LEU A 177 10.72 -10.74 1.22
C LEU A 177 11.43 -11.40 0.05
N ARG A 178 12.50 -10.77 -0.48
CA ARG A 178 13.32 -11.37 -1.55
C ARG A 178 13.92 -12.69 -1.13
N ASP A 179 14.50 -12.75 0.04
CA ASP A 179 15.10 -13.97 0.57
C ASP A 179 14.03 -15.05 0.76
N ARG A 180 12.92 -14.71 1.40
CA ARG A 180 11.84 -15.66 1.71
C ARG A 180 11.16 -16.23 0.48
N TYR A 181 10.91 -15.42 -0.56
CA TYR A 181 10.13 -15.81 -1.74
C TYR A 181 10.96 -15.92 -3.02
N GLY A 182 12.27 -15.73 -2.96
CA GLY A 182 13.17 -15.80 -4.13
C GLY A 182 12.85 -14.72 -5.17
N LEU A 183 12.50 -13.49 -4.75
CA LEU A 183 12.05 -12.44 -5.66
C LEU A 183 13.24 -11.75 -6.32
N THR A 184 13.17 -11.61 -7.65
CA THR A 184 14.23 -10.93 -8.44
C THR A 184 13.88 -9.49 -8.80
N ASP A 185 12.59 -9.16 -8.92
CA ASP A 185 12.11 -7.83 -9.32
C ASP A 185 10.97 -7.36 -8.38
N LEU A 186 11.34 -7.05 -7.14
CA LEU A 186 10.44 -6.46 -6.17
C LEU A 186 10.50 -4.93 -6.26
N ARG A 187 9.39 -4.30 -6.59
CA ARG A 187 9.25 -2.83 -6.58
C ARG A 187 8.68 -2.38 -5.24
N ALA A 188 9.43 -1.53 -4.56
CA ALA A 188 9.02 -1.00 -3.26
C ALA A 188 8.69 0.49 -3.34
N PHE A 189 7.73 0.92 -2.53
CA PHE A 189 7.23 2.29 -2.50
C PHE A 189 7.03 2.77 -1.08
N ALA A 190 7.45 4.02 -0.82
CA ALA A 190 7.09 4.79 0.35
C ALA A 190 5.88 5.66 0.01
N VAL A 191 4.83 5.58 0.81
CA VAL A 191 3.54 6.26 0.57
C VAL A 191 3.14 7.04 1.82
N VAL A 192 2.89 8.33 1.69
CA VAL A 192 2.50 9.21 2.80
C VAL A 192 1.17 9.89 2.48
N ALA A 193 0.15 9.60 3.27
CA ALA A 193 -1.13 10.29 3.18
C ALA A 193 -1.13 11.57 4.02
N LEU A 194 -1.60 12.67 3.44
CA LEU A 194 -1.69 14.00 4.06
C LEU A 194 -3.15 14.31 4.36
N GLY A 195 -3.60 13.94 5.55
CA GLY A 195 -5.02 13.89 5.85
C GLY A 195 -5.77 12.95 4.90
N LEU A 196 -6.97 13.36 4.48
CA LEU A 196 -7.70 12.77 3.36
C LEU A 196 -7.75 13.76 2.18
N GLU A 197 -6.63 14.40 1.88
CA GLU A 197 -6.55 15.43 0.85
C GLU A 197 -5.60 15.05 -0.28
N ARG A 198 -4.40 14.58 0.07
CA ARG A 198 -3.37 14.24 -0.90
C ARG A 198 -2.55 13.02 -0.44
N VAL A 199 -1.96 12.34 -1.41
CA VAL A 199 -1.01 11.25 -1.19
C VAL A 199 0.29 11.59 -1.91
N VAL A 200 1.40 11.51 -1.18
CA VAL A 200 2.75 11.65 -1.72
C VAL A 200 3.40 10.27 -1.71
N TRP A 201 4.08 9.92 -2.78
CA TRP A 201 4.74 8.63 -2.88
C TRP A 201 6.08 8.74 -3.62
N GLN A 202 6.96 7.80 -3.37
CA GLN A 202 8.22 7.68 -4.10
C GLN A 202 8.62 6.20 -4.24
N PRO A 203 9.27 5.81 -5.35
CA PRO A 203 9.89 4.51 -5.45
C PRO A 203 11.06 4.41 -4.45
N VAL A 204 11.28 3.21 -3.93
CA VAL A 204 12.38 2.92 -3.00
C VAL A 204 13.40 2.05 -3.73
N GLU A 205 14.59 2.59 -3.93
CA GLU A 205 15.70 1.82 -4.48
C GLU A 205 16.06 0.68 -3.52
N GLN A 206 16.04 -0.51 -4.05
CA GLN A 206 16.39 -1.71 -3.28
C GLN A 206 17.88 -1.97 -3.42
N ARG A 207 18.61 -1.95 -2.31
CA ARG A 207 20.03 -2.29 -2.33
C ARG A 207 20.21 -3.77 -2.59
N ASP A 208 21.02 -4.12 -3.60
CA ASP A 208 21.46 -5.49 -3.80
C ASP A 208 22.40 -5.90 -2.65
N ILE A 209 21.91 -6.76 -1.76
CA ILE A 209 22.72 -7.29 -0.65
C ILE A 209 23.87 -8.18 -1.16
N ARG A 210 23.85 -8.60 -2.42
CA ARG A 210 24.88 -9.44 -3.05
C ARG A 210 26.19 -8.70 -3.36
N SER A 211 26.26 -7.38 -3.20
CA SER A 211 27.46 -6.56 -3.45
C SER A 211 28.19 -6.14 -2.18
N ALA A 212 27.95 -6.74 -1.04
CA ALA A 212 28.83 -6.56 0.10
C ALA A 212 30.17 -7.25 -0.20
N PRO A 213 31.32 -6.53 -0.17
CA PRO A 213 32.62 -7.15 -0.38
C PRO A 213 32.83 -8.24 0.67
N GLY A 214 33.17 -9.44 0.19
CA GLY A 214 33.40 -10.59 1.03
C GLY A 214 34.38 -10.24 2.16
N LYS A 215 34.02 -10.55 3.39
CA LYS A 215 35.02 -10.71 4.44
C LYS A 215 35.86 -11.92 4.03
N ASP A 216 37.10 -11.66 3.71
CA ASP A 216 38.10 -12.74 3.60
C ASP A 216 38.09 -13.57 4.89
N PRO A 217 38.06 -14.89 4.79
CA PRO A 217 38.17 -15.74 5.97
C PRO A 217 39.53 -15.64 6.59
N PRO A 218 39.68 -15.83 7.91
CA PRO A 218 40.95 -15.74 8.64
C PRO A 218 41.96 -16.83 8.26
#